data_41eb3bbd27dd4ffba1a419114d9b1a84
#
_entry.id   41eb3bbd27dd4ffba1a419114d9b1a84
#
_cell.length_a   1.000
_cell.length_b   1.000
_cell.length_c   1.000
_cell.angle_alpha   90.00
_cell.angle_beta   90.00
_cell.angle_gamma   90.00
#
_symmetry.space_group_name_H-M   'P 1'
#
loop_
_entity.id
_entity.type
_entity.pdbx_description
1 polymer ?
#
loop_
_entity_poly.entity_id
_entity_poly.type
_entity_poly.pdbx_seq_one_letter_code
_entity_poly.pdbx_strand_id
1 'polypeptide(L)'
;MLDKQTHTLIAQRLNQAEKQREQIRAVSLDYPNITIEDAYAVQREWVNIKIAEGRTLKGHKIGLTSKAMQASSQISEPDYGALLDDMFFHDGGDIPTDRFIVPRIEVELAFVLAKPLRGPHCTLFDVYNATDYVIPALELIDARSHNIDPETQRPRKVFDTISDNAANAGVILGGRPIKPDELDLRWISALLYRNGVIEETGVAAGVLNHPANGVAWLANKLAPYDVQLEAGQIILGGSFTRSVPARKGDTFHVDYGNMGAISCRFV
;
A
#
# COMPACT_ATOMS: atom_id res chain seq x y z
N MET A 1 -21.31 8.02 12.60
CA MET A 1 -20.24 8.67 11.82
C MET A 1 -19.74 9.87 12.59
N LEU A 2 -18.43 10.08 12.59
CA LEU A 2 -17.78 11.26 13.14
C LEU A 2 -18.08 12.48 12.24
N ASP A 3 -17.95 13.69 12.78
CA ASP A 3 -18.10 14.90 11.98
C ASP A 3 -16.82 15.25 11.19
N LYS A 4 -16.94 16.15 10.22
CA LYS A 4 -15.83 16.56 9.34
C LYS A 4 -14.68 17.20 10.13
N GLN A 5 -14.98 17.95 11.18
CA GLN A 5 -13.96 18.60 12.00
C GLN A 5 -13.09 17.54 12.71
N THR A 6 -13.73 16.49 13.22
CA THR A 6 -13.04 15.34 13.84
C THR A 6 -12.17 14.59 12.81
N HIS A 7 -12.70 14.35 11.58
CA HIS A 7 -11.88 13.72 10.52
C HIS A 7 -10.61 14.54 10.23
N THR A 8 -10.76 15.86 10.07
CA THR A 8 -9.62 16.77 9.84
C THR A 8 -8.62 16.76 10.99
N LEU A 9 -9.10 16.78 12.24
CA LEU A 9 -8.24 16.72 13.44
C LEU A 9 -7.41 15.42 13.47
N ILE A 10 -8.04 14.27 13.21
CA ILE A 10 -7.36 12.98 13.19
C ILE A 10 -6.31 12.95 12.07
N ALA A 11 -6.66 13.43 10.87
CA ALA A 11 -5.74 13.51 9.73
C ALA A 11 -4.51 14.40 10.04
N GLN A 12 -4.72 15.55 10.72
CA GLN A 12 -3.64 16.43 11.17
C GLN A 12 -2.72 15.74 12.19
N ARG A 13 -3.28 14.97 13.13
CA ARG A 13 -2.50 14.20 14.11
C ARG A 13 -1.63 13.14 13.43
N LEU A 14 -2.17 12.41 12.44
CA LEU A 14 -1.42 11.42 11.66
C LEU A 14 -0.32 12.10 10.82
N ASN A 15 -0.61 13.24 10.19
CA ASN A 15 0.39 14.03 9.45
C ASN A 15 1.52 14.55 10.38
N GLN A 16 1.17 14.95 11.58
CA GLN A 16 2.16 15.39 12.57
C GLN A 16 3.02 14.23 13.08
N ALA A 17 2.42 13.05 13.34
CA ALA A 17 3.12 11.83 13.71
C ALA A 17 4.20 11.45 12.67
N GLU A 18 3.85 11.51 11.38
CA GLU A 18 4.80 11.29 10.28
C GLU A 18 5.96 12.30 10.31
N LYS A 19 5.66 13.59 10.44
CA LYS A 19 6.68 14.65 10.47
C LYS A 19 7.60 14.56 11.68
N GLN A 20 7.06 14.18 12.83
CA GLN A 20 7.82 14.01 14.08
C GLN A 20 8.51 12.65 14.17
N ARG A 21 8.08 11.68 13.35
CA ARG A 21 8.52 10.27 13.39
C ARG A 21 8.25 9.63 14.75
N GLU A 22 7.07 9.91 15.27
CA GLU A 22 6.60 9.38 16.54
C GLU A 22 5.21 8.79 16.37
N GLN A 23 5.03 7.53 16.79
CA GLN A 23 3.72 6.89 16.72
C GLN A 23 2.77 7.53 17.72
N ILE A 24 1.53 7.74 17.28
CA ILE A 24 0.43 8.16 18.14
C ILE A 24 -0.39 6.94 18.60
N ARG A 25 -1.23 7.14 19.58
CA ARG A 25 -2.23 6.18 19.99
C ARG A 25 -3.18 5.86 18.84
N ALA A 26 -3.59 4.61 18.72
CA ALA A 26 -4.52 4.17 17.69
C ALA A 26 -5.84 4.97 17.75
N VAL A 27 -6.31 5.44 16.61
CA VAL A 27 -7.50 6.30 16.47
C VAL A 27 -8.75 5.62 17.04
N SER A 28 -8.88 4.30 16.83
CA SER A 28 -10.01 3.52 17.33
C SER A 28 -10.08 3.40 18.85
N LEU A 29 -9.01 3.70 19.57
CA LEU A 29 -9.00 3.78 21.04
C LEU A 29 -9.56 5.11 21.55
N ASP A 30 -9.26 6.21 20.83
CA ASP A 30 -9.80 7.54 21.14
C ASP A 30 -11.24 7.70 20.63
N TYR A 31 -11.56 7.03 19.50
CA TYR A 31 -12.89 7.08 18.86
C TYR A 31 -13.47 5.66 18.69
N PRO A 32 -13.98 5.03 19.76
CA PRO A 32 -14.39 3.62 19.73
C PRO A 32 -15.51 3.29 18.73
N ASN A 33 -16.29 4.30 18.31
CA ASN A 33 -17.41 4.17 17.37
C ASN A 33 -17.03 4.54 15.92
N ILE A 34 -15.73 4.68 15.61
CA ILE A 34 -15.25 4.97 14.26
C ILE A 34 -15.69 3.86 13.30
N THR A 35 -16.15 4.24 12.10
CA THR A 35 -16.56 3.32 11.04
C THR A 35 -15.51 3.25 9.94
N ILE A 36 -15.66 2.31 9.00
CA ILE A 36 -14.80 2.23 7.80
C ILE A 36 -14.93 3.50 6.95
N GLU A 37 -16.15 4.03 6.82
CA GLU A 37 -16.43 5.27 6.09
C GLU A 37 -15.74 6.47 6.75
N ASP A 38 -15.74 6.55 8.08
CA ASP A 38 -14.99 7.56 8.83
C ASP A 38 -13.50 7.42 8.59
N ALA A 39 -12.96 6.20 8.62
CA ALA A 39 -11.54 5.94 8.40
C ALA A 39 -11.08 6.39 7.00
N TYR A 40 -11.86 6.09 5.95
CA TYR A 40 -11.60 6.63 4.61
C TYR A 40 -11.82 8.14 4.50
N ALA A 41 -12.72 8.73 5.28
CA ALA A 41 -12.86 10.18 5.34
C ALA A 41 -11.63 10.83 5.96
N VAL A 42 -11.07 10.26 7.02
CA VAL A 42 -9.80 10.69 7.62
C VAL A 42 -8.65 10.57 6.62
N GLN A 43 -8.55 9.42 5.91
CA GLN A 43 -7.54 9.22 4.88
C GLN A 43 -7.61 10.30 3.78
N ARG A 44 -8.82 10.61 3.28
CA ARG A 44 -9.00 11.68 2.28
C ARG A 44 -8.55 13.04 2.80
N GLU A 45 -8.87 13.38 4.05
CA GLU A 45 -8.39 14.62 4.66
C GLU A 45 -6.86 14.64 4.79
N TRP A 46 -6.23 13.50 5.13
CA TRP A 46 -4.78 13.39 5.16
C TRP A 46 -4.16 13.60 3.75
N VAL A 47 -4.73 12.98 2.72
CA VAL A 47 -4.30 13.18 1.33
C VAL A 47 -4.47 14.65 0.92
N ASN A 48 -5.58 15.30 1.28
CA ASN A 48 -5.81 16.72 1.02
C ASN A 48 -4.74 17.61 1.68
N ILE A 49 -4.32 17.29 2.91
CA ILE A 49 -3.20 17.98 3.57
C ILE A 49 -1.93 17.87 2.73
N LYS A 50 -1.59 16.66 2.27
CA LYS A 50 -0.40 16.43 1.43
C LYS A 50 -0.45 17.19 0.11
N ILE A 51 -1.61 17.20 -0.55
CA ILE A 51 -1.81 17.97 -1.80
C ILE A 51 -1.65 19.48 -1.53
N ALA A 52 -2.20 19.99 -0.43
CA ALA A 52 -2.03 21.38 -0.02
C ALA A 52 -0.55 21.73 0.31
N GLU A 53 0.23 20.74 0.75
CA GLU A 53 1.69 20.85 0.94
C GLU A 53 2.49 20.70 -0.38
N GLY A 54 1.82 20.60 -1.53
CA GLY A 54 2.43 20.56 -2.86
C GLY A 54 2.71 19.17 -3.41
N ARG A 55 2.19 18.10 -2.78
CA ARG A 55 2.32 16.73 -3.29
C ARG A 55 1.31 16.45 -4.39
N THR A 56 1.63 15.49 -5.25
CA THR A 56 0.73 15.04 -6.33
C THR A 56 0.42 13.55 -6.20
N LEU A 57 -0.84 13.20 -6.48
CA LEU A 57 -1.28 11.81 -6.51
C LEU A 57 -0.69 11.11 -7.72
N LYS A 58 -0.01 9.98 -7.50
CA LYS A 58 0.60 9.14 -8.54
C LYS A 58 -0.11 7.81 -8.75
N GLY A 59 -1.00 7.44 -7.86
CA GLY A 59 -1.73 6.19 -7.93
C GLY A 59 -2.23 5.72 -6.59
N HIS A 60 -2.37 4.40 -6.46
CA HIS A 60 -2.92 3.77 -5.27
C HIS A 60 -2.20 2.47 -4.93
N LYS A 61 -2.28 2.06 -3.67
CA LYS A 61 -1.94 0.72 -3.20
C LYS A 61 -3.18 -0.01 -2.73
N ILE A 62 -3.15 -1.34 -2.77
CA ILE A 62 -4.24 -2.19 -2.29
C ILE A 62 -3.66 -3.12 -1.22
N GLY A 63 -4.22 -3.08 -0.03
CA GLY A 63 -3.82 -3.92 1.08
C GLY A 63 -4.87 -4.97 1.44
N LEU A 64 -4.53 -5.88 2.38
CA LEU A 64 -5.41 -6.94 2.88
C LEU A 64 -5.99 -7.82 1.77
N THR A 65 -5.16 -8.17 0.79
CA THR A 65 -5.58 -8.90 -0.42
C THR A 65 -5.64 -10.41 -0.24
N SER A 66 -5.22 -10.97 0.89
CA SER A 66 -5.36 -12.39 1.20
C SER A 66 -6.47 -12.66 2.22
N LYS A 67 -7.14 -13.82 2.11
CA LYS A 67 -8.16 -14.23 3.09
C LYS A 67 -7.64 -14.32 4.51
N ALA A 68 -6.38 -14.74 4.68
CA ALA A 68 -5.74 -14.81 6.00
C ALA A 68 -5.61 -13.42 6.63
N MET A 69 -5.17 -12.42 5.85
CA MET A 69 -5.03 -11.04 6.33
C MET A 69 -6.39 -10.40 6.60
N GLN A 70 -7.39 -10.63 5.74
CA GLN A 70 -8.75 -10.16 5.97
C GLN A 70 -9.34 -10.72 7.27
N ALA A 71 -9.19 -12.02 7.50
CA ALA A 71 -9.64 -12.66 8.74
C ALA A 71 -8.92 -12.09 9.98
N SER A 72 -7.60 -11.92 9.92
CA SER A 72 -6.79 -11.34 10.99
C SER A 72 -7.18 -9.90 11.32
N SER A 73 -7.51 -9.11 10.30
CA SER A 73 -7.90 -7.70 10.44
C SER A 73 -9.41 -7.50 10.66
N GLN A 74 -10.17 -8.60 10.73
CA GLN A 74 -11.63 -8.58 10.92
C GLN A 74 -12.38 -7.75 9.86
N ILE A 75 -11.95 -7.84 8.61
CA ILE A 75 -12.57 -7.20 7.45
C ILE A 75 -12.86 -8.27 6.38
N SER A 76 -13.86 -8.04 5.54
CA SER A 76 -14.27 -8.98 4.48
C SER A 76 -13.81 -8.60 3.07
N GLU A 77 -13.15 -7.46 2.94
CA GLU A 77 -12.67 -6.89 1.68
C GLU A 77 -11.25 -6.31 1.84
N PRO A 78 -10.52 -6.01 0.75
CA PRO A 78 -9.28 -5.26 0.81
C PRO A 78 -9.43 -3.84 1.37
N ASP A 79 -8.31 -3.19 1.67
CA ASP A 79 -8.23 -1.74 1.87
C ASP A 79 -7.38 -1.09 0.79
N TYR A 80 -7.33 0.25 0.76
CA TYR A 80 -6.50 0.99 -0.19
C TYR A 80 -5.92 2.26 0.43
N GLY A 81 -4.81 2.73 -0.17
CA GLY A 81 -4.16 3.99 0.16
C GLY A 81 -3.73 4.74 -1.10
N ALA A 82 -3.33 5.99 -0.93
CA ALA A 82 -2.84 6.87 -1.98
C ALA A 82 -1.31 6.80 -2.09
N LEU A 83 -0.78 6.79 -3.31
CA LEU A 83 0.64 6.95 -3.62
C LEU A 83 0.90 8.41 -4.00
N LEU A 84 1.82 9.07 -3.31
CA LEU A 84 2.22 10.45 -3.57
C LEU A 84 3.60 10.50 -4.23
N ASP A 85 3.89 11.59 -4.93
CA ASP A 85 5.12 11.76 -5.73
C ASP A 85 6.43 11.66 -4.93
N ASP A 86 6.41 12.01 -3.65
CA ASP A 86 7.57 11.94 -2.77
C ASP A 86 7.80 10.55 -2.13
N MET A 87 6.94 9.58 -2.43
CA MET A 87 7.06 8.21 -1.91
C MET A 87 7.93 7.30 -2.79
N PHE A 88 8.38 7.76 -3.96
CA PHE A 88 9.10 6.90 -4.92
C PHE A 88 10.61 6.94 -4.70
N PHE A 89 11.20 5.77 -4.55
CA PHE A 89 12.65 5.55 -4.43
C PHE A 89 13.17 4.80 -5.65
N HIS A 90 14.46 4.92 -5.91
CA HIS A 90 15.12 4.26 -7.03
C HIS A 90 15.51 2.82 -6.68
N ASP A 91 15.37 1.91 -7.66
CA ASP A 91 15.96 0.59 -7.59
C ASP A 91 17.50 0.68 -7.48
N GLY A 92 18.08 -0.12 -6.58
CA GLY A 92 19.49 -0.06 -6.24
C GLY A 92 19.89 1.13 -5.36
N GLY A 93 18.92 1.97 -4.96
CA GLY A 93 19.17 3.20 -4.21
C GLY A 93 19.24 3.02 -2.69
N ASP A 94 19.72 4.07 -2.04
CA ASP A 94 19.73 4.20 -0.60
C ASP A 94 18.38 4.79 -0.11
N ILE A 95 17.85 4.21 0.95
CA ILE A 95 16.62 4.65 1.62
C ILE A 95 17.01 5.22 2.98
N PRO A 96 16.80 6.52 3.23
CA PRO A 96 17.11 7.13 4.52
C PRO A 96 16.16 6.57 5.59
N THR A 97 16.71 5.79 6.52
CA THR A 97 15.94 5.13 7.59
C THR A 97 15.27 6.14 8.50
N ASP A 98 15.92 7.28 8.71
CA ASP A 98 15.43 8.36 9.58
C ASP A 98 14.22 9.11 8.99
N ARG A 99 13.81 8.80 7.77
CA ARG A 99 12.54 9.26 7.19
C ARG A 99 11.32 8.57 7.79
N PHE A 100 11.49 7.36 8.32
CA PHE A 100 10.41 6.46 8.75
C PHE A 100 10.40 6.26 10.26
N ILE A 101 9.31 5.66 10.76
CA ILE A 101 9.10 5.32 12.18
C ILE A 101 9.42 3.84 12.42
N VAL A 102 8.68 2.96 11.76
CA VAL A 102 8.77 1.48 11.89
C VAL A 102 8.66 0.80 10.52
N PRO A 103 9.57 1.13 9.57
CA PRO A 103 9.42 0.71 8.18
C PRO A 103 9.46 -0.81 8.02
N ARG A 104 8.67 -1.29 7.05
CA ARG A 104 8.65 -2.69 6.63
C ARG A 104 8.58 -2.75 5.11
N ILE A 105 9.10 -3.83 4.53
CA ILE A 105 9.07 -4.11 3.08
C ILE A 105 8.02 -5.16 2.77
N GLU A 106 7.24 -4.92 1.72
CA GLU A 106 6.29 -5.83 1.10
C GLU A 106 6.63 -6.04 -0.37
N VAL A 107 6.30 -7.21 -0.91
CA VAL A 107 6.62 -7.62 -2.28
C VAL A 107 5.35 -7.62 -3.11
N GLU A 108 5.34 -6.87 -4.20
CA GLU A 108 4.15 -6.60 -4.99
C GLU A 108 4.40 -6.63 -6.51
N LEU A 109 3.31 -6.58 -7.27
CA LEU A 109 3.31 -6.18 -8.66
C LEU A 109 2.56 -4.84 -8.80
N ALA A 110 3.15 -3.91 -9.54
CA ALA A 110 2.53 -2.64 -9.89
C ALA A 110 1.96 -2.68 -11.31
N PHE A 111 0.74 -2.21 -11.47
CA PHE A 111 0.07 -2.00 -12.76
C PHE A 111 0.16 -0.53 -13.13
N VAL A 112 0.76 -0.22 -14.27
CA VAL A 112 0.84 1.14 -14.80
C VAL A 112 -0.23 1.29 -15.88
N LEU A 113 -1.16 2.22 -15.68
CA LEU A 113 -2.31 2.35 -16.54
C LEU A 113 -2.00 3.18 -17.80
N ALA A 114 -2.39 2.69 -18.99
CA ALA A 114 -2.39 3.45 -20.24
C ALA A 114 -3.69 4.21 -20.46
N LYS A 115 -4.79 3.75 -19.85
CA LYS A 115 -6.14 4.28 -20.02
C LYS A 115 -6.83 4.40 -18.67
N PRO A 116 -7.80 5.31 -18.53
CA PRO A 116 -8.64 5.37 -17.34
C PRO A 116 -9.38 4.03 -17.12
N LEU A 117 -9.53 3.66 -15.85
CA LEU A 117 -10.27 2.48 -15.43
C LEU A 117 -11.33 2.89 -14.42
N ARG A 118 -12.61 2.60 -14.72
CA ARG A 118 -13.75 3.02 -13.93
C ARG A 118 -14.70 1.85 -13.67
N GLY A 119 -15.12 1.70 -12.42
CA GLY A 119 -16.28 0.87 -12.05
C GLY A 119 -17.63 1.59 -12.30
N PRO A 120 -18.75 0.99 -11.93
CA PRO A 120 -18.87 -0.36 -11.37
C PRO A 120 -18.72 -1.47 -12.42
N HIS A 121 -18.61 -2.72 -11.94
CA HIS A 121 -18.53 -3.93 -12.78
C HIS A 121 -17.20 -4.08 -13.57
N CYS A 122 -16.14 -3.37 -13.15
CA CYS A 122 -14.81 -3.59 -13.67
C CYS A 122 -14.34 -5.01 -13.38
N THR A 123 -13.82 -5.68 -14.41
CA THR A 123 -13.30 -7.04 -14.37
C THR A 123 -11.78 -7.07 -14.55
N LEU A 124 -11.16 -8.23 -14.34
CA LEU A 124 -9.73 -8.37 -14.63
C LEU A 124 -9.39 -8.12 -16.11
N PHE A 125 -10.32 -8.38 -17.05
CA PHE A 125 -10.11 -8.10 -18.48
C PHE A 125 -10.09 -6.61 -18.78
N ASP A 126 -10.90 -5.82 -18.06
CA ASP A 126 -10.86 -4.35 -18.15
C ASP A 126 -9.52 -3.81 -17.62
N VAL A 127 -9.01 -4.40 -16.53
CA VAL A 127 -7.68 -4.08 -16.01
C VAL A 127 -6.60 -4.36 -17.06
N TYR A 128 -6.62 -5.54 -17.70
CA TYR A 128 -5.66 -5.88 -18.75
C TYR A 128 -5.71 -4.88 -19.90
N ASN A 129 -6.90 -4.53 -20.37
CA ASN A 129 -7.10 -3.58 -21.47
C ASN A 129 -6.71 -2.15 -21.13
N ALA A 130 -6.70 -1.78 -19.85
CA ALA A 130 -6.30 -0.45 -19.37
C ALA A 130 -4.82 -0.38 -18.99
N THR A 131 -4.16 -1.52 -18.73
CA THR A 131 -2.77 -1.57 -18.28
C THR A 131 -1.80 -1.45 -19.46
N ASP A 132 -0.82 -0.54 -19.34
CA ASP A 132 0.29 -0.45 -20.29
C ASP A 132 1.30 -1.58 -20.03
N TYR A 133 1.77 -1.67 -18.78
CA TYR A 133 2.68 -2.73 -18.35
C TYR A 133 2.53 -3.03 -16.87
N VAL A 134 2.98 -4.23 -16.50
CA VAL A 134 3.13 -4.68 -15.11
C VAL A 134 4.60 -4.73 -14.79
N ILE A 135 4.98 -4.24 -13.61
CA ILE A 135 6.38 -4.15 -13.18
C ILE A 135 6.51 -4.64 -11.73
N PRO A 136 7.60 -5.33 -11.36
CA PRO A 136 7.91 -5.61 -9.97
C PRO A 136 7.94 -4.36 -9.11
N ALA A 137 7.44 -4.48 -7.89
CA ALA A 137 7.39 -3.37 -6.95
C ALA A 137 7.69 -3.83 -5.52
N LEU A 138 8.35 -2.97 -4.76
CA LEU A 138 8.39 -3.07 -3.30
C LEU A 138 7.55 -1.94 -2.73
N GLU A 139 6.66 -2.26 -1.80
CA GLU A 139 6.01 -1.27 -0.97
C GLU A 139 6.76 -1.13 0.35
N LEU A 140 7.00 0.11 0.77
CA LEU A 140 7.39 0.42 2.13
C LEU A 140 6.13 0.81 2.90
N ILE A 141 5.82 0.05 3.93
CA ILE A 141 4.77 0.42 4.87
C ILE A 141 5.41 0.97 6.14
N ASP A 142 4.78 2.01 6.71
CA ASP A 142 5.21 2.66 7.94
C ASP A 142 4.00 3.16 8.72
N ALA A 143 3.79 2.65 9.92
CA ALA A 143 2.60 2.95 10.70
C ALA A 143 2.80 4.18 11.59
N ARG A 144 1.95 5.21 11.42
CA ARG A 144 1.91 6.42 12.25
C ARG A 144 1.17 6.20 13.57
N SER A 145 0.50 5.07 13.76
CA SER A 145 -0.11 4.68 15.04
C SER A 145 0.46 3.37 15.57
N HIS A 146 0.49 3.23 16.90
CA HIS A 146 0.98 2.00 17.54
C HIS A 146 0.20 0.77 17.11
N ASN A 147 0.90 -0.31 16.77
CA ASN A 147 0.27 -1.60 16.50
C ASN A 147 -0.37 -2.21 17.75
N ILE A 148 0.30 -2.03 18.91
CA ILE A 148 -0.22 -2.38 20.22
C ILE A 148 -0.05 -1.14 21.09
N ASP A 149 -1.16 -0.68 21.66
CA ASP A 149 -1.15 0.47 22.57
C ASP A 149 -0.27 0.18 23.80
N PRO A 150 0.73 1.02 24.09
CA PRO A 150 1.68 0.74 25.17
C PRO A 150 1.04 0.74 26.56
N GLU A 151 -0.06 1.44 26.77
CA GLU A 151 -0.72 1.56 28.08
C GLU A 151 -1.75 0.44 28.28
N THR A 152 -2.60 0.20 27.28
CA THR A 152 -3.73 -0.73 27.42
C THR A 152 -3.48 -2.11 26.86
N GLN A 153 -2.36 -2.32 26.14
CA GLN A 153 -1.99 -3.55 25.42
C GLN A 153 -3.04 -3.99 24.38
N ARG A 154 -3.89 -3.08 23.93
CA ARG A 154 -4.88 -3.35 22.89
C ARG A 154 -4.26 -3.19 21.50
N PRO A 155 -4.53 -4.12 20.58
CA PRO A 155 -4.08 -3.99 19.20
C PRO A 155 -4.88 -2.91 18.48
N ARG A 156 -4.24 -2.24 17.50
CA ARG A 156 -4.94 -1.39 16.54
C ARG A 156 -5.91 -2.23 15.71
N LYS A 157 -6.91 -1.56 15.15
CA LYS A 157 -7.93 -2.17 14.28
C LYS A 157 -7.73 -1.73 12.83
N VAL A 158 -8.48 -2.34 11.92
CA VAL A 158 -8.46 -1.98 10.49
C VAL A 158 -8.76 -0.50 10.25
N PHE A 159 -9.63 0.10 11.05
CA PHE A 159 -9.95 1.55 10.97
C PHE A 159 -8.71 2.44 11.15
N ASP A 160 -7.79 2.03 12.02
CA ASP A 160 -6.55 2.75 12.27
C ASP A 160 -5.63 2.68 11.05
N THR A 161 -5.53 1.51 10.43
CA THR A 161 -4.71 1.31 9.23
C THR A 161 -5.28 2.09 8.04
N ILE A 162 -6.59 2.03 7.80
CA ILE A 162 -7.25 2.79 6.73
C ILE A 162 -7.08 4.29 6.93
N SER A 163 -7.32 4.81 8.15
CA SER A 163 -7.13 6.23 8.48
C SER A 163 -5.70 6.70 8.21
N ASP A 164 -4.74 5.81 8.39
CA ASP A 164 -3.30 6.01 8.24
C ASP A 164 -2.81 5.67 6.82
N ASN A 165 -3.60 6.02 5.79
CA ASN A 165 -3.30 5.78 4.38
C ASN A 165 -2.93 4.32 4.08
N ALA A 166 -3.61 3.35 4.71
CA ALA A 166 -3.31 1.93 4.66
C ALA A 166 -1.81 1.61 4.95
N ALA A 167 -1.21 2.41 5.84
CA ALA A 167 0.20 2.38 6.25
C ALA A 167 1.22 2.62 5.11
N ASN A 168 0.80 3.04 3.92
CA ASN A 168 1.74 3.32 2.83
C ASN A 168 2.72 4.45 3.19
N ALA A 169 3.99 4.30 2.80
CA ALA A 169 5.05 5.27 3.04
C ALA A 169 6.10 5.35 1.92
N GLY A 170 6.19 4.34 1.05
CA GLY A 170 7.13 4.38 -0.06
C GLY A 170 6.93 3.27 -1.08
N VAL A 171 7.52 3.47 -2.26
CA VAL A 171 7.48 2.56 -3.40
C VAL A 171 8.82 2.50 -4.08
N ILE A 172 9.25 1.30 -4.47
CA ILE A 172 10.38 1.09 -5.38
C ILE A 172 9.85 0.28 -6.55
N LEU A 173 10.01 0.81 -7.76
CA LEU A 173 9.73 0.09 -9.01
C LEU A 173 11.06 -0.33 -9.62
N GLY A 174 11.15 -1.58 -10.09
CA GLY A 174 12.39 -2.08 -10.69
C GLY A 174 12.17 -3.38 -11.48
N GLY A 175 13.25 -4.08 -11.76
CA GLY A 175 13.21 -5.29 -12.57
C GLY A 175 12.81 -5.03 -14.03
N ARG A 176 12.11 -5.98 -14.65
CA ARG A 176 11.69 -5.94 -16.07
C ARG A 176 10.19 -5.73 -16.18
N PRO A 177 9.72 -4.61 -16.76
CA PRO A 177 8.31 -4.44 -17.08
C PRO A 177 7.90 -5.41 -18.20
N ILE A 178 6.66 -5.90 -18.12
CA ILE A 178 6.04 -6.80 -19.10
C ILE A 178 4.65 -6.32 -19.48
N LYS A 179 4.15 -6.73 -20.65
CA LYS A 179 2.72 -6.58 -20.95
C LYS A 179 1.91 -7.53 -20.06
N PRO A 180 0.67 -7.14 -19.67
CA PRO A 180 -0.11 -7.93 -18.70
C PRO A 180 -0.44 -9.36 -19.16
N ASP A 181 -0.39 -9.63 -20.49
CA ASP A 181 -0.63 -10.92 -21.11
C ASP A 181 0.65 -11.68 -21.52
N GLU A 182 1.83 -11.11 -21.26
CA GLU A 182 3.12 -11.75 -21.64
C GLU A 182 3.44 -12.96 -20.77
N LEU A 183 3.06 -12.92 -19.48
CA LEU A 183 3.22 -14.02 -18.52
C LEU A 183 1.91 -14.26 -17.76
N ASP A 184 1.73 -15.47 -17.24
CA ASP A 184 0.66 -15.73 -16.29
C ASP A 184 0.99 -15.07 -14.93
N LEU A 185 0.41 -13.90 -14.71
CA LEU A 185 0.68 -13.09 -13.52
C LEU A 185 0.37 -13.80 -12.20
N ARG A 186 -0.50 -14.82 -12.20
CA ARG A 186 -0.78 -15.62 -11.00
C ARG A 186 0.44 -16.38 -10.50
N TRP A 187 1.31 -16.79 -11.42
CA TRP A 187 2.48 -17.62 -11.13
C TRP A 187 3.78 -16.82 -10.99
N ILE A 188 3.71 -15.51 -11.07
CA ILE A 188 4.87 -14.69 -10.68
C ILE A 188 5.17 -14.98 -9.22
N SER A 189 6.42 -15.40 -8.98
CA SER A 189 6.94 -15.70 -7.65
C SER A 189 8.03 -14.71 -7.29
N ALA A 190 8.29 -14.56 -5.99
CA ALA A 190 9.40 -13.77 -5.51
C ALA A 190 10.10 -14.43 -4.33
N LEU A 191 11.41 -14.24 -4.28
CA LEU A 191 12.28 -14.53 -3.15
C LEU A 191 12.77 -13.21 -2.57
N LEU A 192 12.34 -12.91 -1.34
CA LEU A 192 12.80 -11.71 -0.63
C LEU A 192 13.97 -12.08 0.28
N TYR A 193 15.12 -11.46 -0.01
CA TYR A 193 16.33 -11.59 0.80
C TYR A 193 16.51 -10.33 1.65
N ARG A 194 16.89 -10.53 2.90
CA ARG A 194 17.43 -9.49 3.76
C ARG A 194 18.85 -9.88 4.16
N ASN A 195 19.82 -9.00 3.90
CA ASN A 195 21.24 -9.22 4.20
C ASN A 195 21.80 -10.55 3.61
N GLY A 196 21.33 -10.90 2.40
CA GLY A 196 21.75 -12.10 1.67
C GLY A 196 21.07 -13.41 2.11
N VAL A 197 20.11 -13.36 3.04
CA VAL A 197 19.35 -14.54 3.51
C VAL A 197 17.89 -14.40 3.08
N ILE A 198 17.29 -15.50 2.57
CA ILE A 198 15.87 -15.52 2.21
C ILE A 198 15.03 -15.40 3.49
N GLU A 199 14.24 -14.34 3.60
CA GLU A 199 13.32 -14.09 4.71
C GLU A 199 11.90 -14.53 4.38
N GLU A 200 11.46 -14.28 3.13
CA GLU A 200 10.10 -14.59 2.68
C GLU A 200 10.10 -15.06 1.24
N THR A 201 9.08 -15.83 0.91
CA THR A 201 8.77 -16.27 -0.45
C THR A 201 7.28 -16.14 -0.69
N GLY A 202 6.88 -15.89 -1.93
CA GLY A 202 5.47 -15.81 -2.26
C GLY A 202 5.17 -16.00 -3.74
N VAL A 203 3.88 -16.16 -4.02
CA VAL A 203 3.33 -16.29 -5.39
C VAL A 203 2.15 -15.34 -5.51
N ALA A 204 2.09 -14.59 -6.61
CA ALA A 204 1.12 -13.52 -6.82
C ALA A 204 -0.35 -14.00 -6.87
N ALA A 205 -0.60 -15.30 -7.05
CA ALA A 205 -1.93 -15.90 -6.85
C ALA A 205 -2.51 -15.69 -5.45
N GLY A 206 -1.64 -15.42 -4.44
CA GLY A 206 -2.07 -15.05 -3.08
C GLY A 206 -2.87 -13.75 -3.01
N VAL A 207 -2.72 -12.88 -4.02
CA VAL A 207 -3.48 -11.63 -4.17
C VAL A 207 -4.82 -11.94 -4.83
N LEU A 208 -5.88 -12.12 -4.06
CA LEU A 208 -7.27 -12.31 -4.54
C LEU A 208 -7.40 -13.33 -5.70
N ASN A 209 -6.62 -14.41 -5.69
CA ASN A 209 -6.47 -15.43 -6.75
C ASN A 209 -5.80 -14.93 -8.04
N HIS A 210 -5.67 -13.63 -8.24
CA HIS A 210 -5.00 -13.00 -9.38
C HIS A 210 -4.72 -11.52 -9.06
N PRO A 211 -3.50 -11.00 -9.23
CA PRO A 211 -3.15 -9.63 -8.82
C PRO A 211 -4.00 -8.55 -9.50
N ALA A 212 -4.46 -8.75 -10.74
CA ALA A 212 -5.36 -7.81 -11.41
C ALA A 212 -6.76 -7.71 -10.76
N ASN A 213 -7.18 -8.70 -9.97
CA ASN A 213 -8.44 -8.64 -9.24
C ASN A 213 -8.43 -7.55 -8.16
N GLY A 214 -7.27 -7.25 -7.58
CA GLY A 214 -7.11 -6.11 -6.67
C GLY A 214 -7.42 -4.79 -7.36
N VAL A 215 -6.84 -4.58 -8.54
CA VAL A 215 -7.06 -3.36 -9.34
C VAL A 215 -8.52 -3.21 -9.75
N ALA A 216 -9.16 -4.31 -10.22
CA ALA A 216 -10.58 -4.33 -10.54
C ALA A 216 -11.45 -4.00 -9.32
N TRP A 217 -11.11 -4.58 -8.15
CA TRP A 217 -11.79 -4.28 -6.89
C TRP A 217 -11.69 -2.78 -6.55
N LEU A 218 -10.50 -2.19 -6.67
CA LEU A 218 -10.30 -0.78 -6.37
C LEU A 218 -11.13 0.13 -7.29
N ALA A 219 -11.13 -0.12 -8.62
CA ALA A 219 -11.95 0.64 -9.56
C ALA A 219 -13.44 0.58 -9.18
N ASN A 220 -13.94 -0.61 -8.79
CA ASN A 220 -15.30 -0.80 -8.34
C ASN A 220 -15.58 -0.11 -6.97
N LYS A 221 -14.62 -0.14 -6.04
CA LYS A 221 -14.73 0.48 -4.73
C LYS A 221 -14.81 2.01 -4.79
N LEU A 222 -14.15 2.61 -5.78
CA LEU A 222 -14.13 4.06 -6.00
C LEU A 222 -15.36 4.57 -6.77
N ALA A 223 -16.03 3.71 -7.54
CA ALA A 223 -17.16 4.09 -8.39
C ALA A 223 -18.31 4.82 -7.66
N PRO A 224 -18.73 4.44 -6.42
CA PRO A 224 -19.78 5.16 -5.69
C PRO A 224 -19.40 6.62 -5.33
N TYR A 225 -18.12 6.95 -5.37
CA TYR A 225 -17.61 8.29 -5.10
C TYR A 225 -17.35 9.12 -6.36
N ASP A 226 -17.76 8.60 -7.53
CA ASP A 226 -17.50 9.20 -8.85
C ASP A 226 -16.00 9.39 -9.15
N VAL A 227 -15.17 8.51 -8.62
CA VAL A 227 -13.71 8.50 -8.80
C VAL A 227 -13.33 7.34 -9.71
N GLN A 228 -12.44 7.60 -10.65
CA GLN A 228 -11.80 6.60 -11.52
C GLN A 228 -10.29 6.57 -11.32
N LEU A 229 -9.65 5.48 -11.72
CA LEU A 229 -8.21 5.40 -11.85
C LEU A 229 -7.81 6.03 -13.19
N GLU A 230 -6.82 6.91 -13.18
CA GLU A 230 -6.44 7.69 -14.36
C GLU A 230 -5.29 7.05 -15.15
N ALA A 231 -5.19 7.37 -16.43
CA ALA A 231 -4.03 6.99 -17.22
C ALA A 231 -2.74 7.55 -16.62
N GLY A 232 -1.68 6.76 -16.62
CA GLY A 232 -0.39 7.09 -16.00
C GLY A 232 -0.31 6.80 -14.51
N GLN A 233 -1.42 6.46 -13.85
CA GLN A 233 -1.38 6.04 -12.44
C GLN A 233 -0.75 4.66 -12.28
N ILE A 234 -0.11 4.50 -11.13
CA ILE A 234 0.56 3.27 -10.66
C ILE A 234 -0.33 2.64 -9.60
N ILE A 235 -0.73 1.39 -9.79
CA ILE A 235 -1.57 0.67 -8.84
C ILE A 235 -0.79 -0.53 -8.30
N LEU A 236 -0.42 -0.49 -7.03
CA LEU A 236 0.15 -1.63 -6.33
C LEU A 236 -0.97 -2.64 -6.05
N GLY A 237 -0.80 -3.87 -6.55
CA GLY A 237 -1.86 -4.87 -6.59
C GLY A 237 -2.13 -5.57 -5.26
N GLY A 238 -1.20 -5.51 -4.34
CA GLY A 238 -1.23 -6.18 -3.05
C GLY A 238 -0.03 -7.10 -2.84
N SER A 239 0.41 -7.21 -1.59
CA SER A 239 1.55 -8.05 -1.24
C SER A 239 1.21 -9.54 -1.29
N PHE A 240 2.13 -10.33 -1.84
CA PHE A 240 2.07 -11.79 -1.83
C PHE A 240 3.14 -12.44 -0.94
N THR A 241 3.78 -11.64 -0.09
CA THR A 241 4.61 -12.10 1.03
C THR A 241 4.13 -11.47 2.35
N ARG A 242 4.63 -11.96 3.47
CA ARG A 242 4.53 -11.19 4.72
C ARG A 242 5.47 -9.98 4.64
N SER A 243 5.10 -8.91 5.33
CA SER A 243 5.97 -7.74 5.42
C SER A 243 7.18 -8.02 6.33
N VAL A 244 8.37 -7.59 5.92
CA VAL A 244 9.64 -7.78 6.66
C VAL A 244 10.11 -6.45 7.24
N PRO A 245 10.38 -6.36 8.57
CA PRO A 245 10.91 -5.14 9.17
C PRO A 245 12.22 -4.72 8.55
N ALA A 246 12.38 -3.42 8.27
CA ALA A 246 13.60 -2.83 7.77
C ALA A 246 14.28 -1.97 8.83
N ARG A 247 15.60 -2.07 8.94
CA ARG A 247 16.41 -1.34 9.92
C ARG A 247 17.60 -0.68 9.23
N LYS A 248 18.13 0.35 9.82
CA LYS A 248 19.39 0.95 9.36
C LYS A 248 20.48 -0.12 9.22
N GLY A 249 21.13 -0.14 8.05
CA GLY A 249 22.15 -1.11 7.66
C GLY A 249 21.61 -2.33 6.90
N ASP A 250 20.28 -2.57 6.90
CA ASP A 250 19.71 -3.68 6.14
C ASP A 250 19.78 -3.44 4.63
N THR A 251 20.08 -4.51 3.90
CA THR A 251 19.96 -4.57 2.43
C THR A 251 18.85 -5.54 2.07
N PHE A 252 18.00 -5.14 1.14
CA PHE A 252 16.97 -6.00 0.56
C PHE A 252 17.29 -6.27 -0.90
N HIS A 253 17.09 -7.51 -1.30
CA HIS A 253 17.10 -7.96 -2.68
C HIS A 253 15.89 -8.86 -2.90
N VAL A 254 15.12 -8.57 -3.95
CA VAL A 254 13.94 -9.37 -4.26
C VAL A 254 14.05 -9.85 -5.70
N ASP A 255 14.11 -11.17 -5.86
CA ASP A 255 14.20 -11.82 -7.17
C ASP A 255 12.80 -12.27 -7.60
N TYR A 256 12.34 -11.74 -8.74
CA TYR A 256 11.04 -12.08 -9.38
C TYR A 256 11.21 -13.03 -10.57
N GLY A 257 12.32 -13.75 -10.65
CA GLY A 257 12.62 -14.67 -11.74
C GLY A 257 12.64 -13.95 -13.10
N ASN A 258 11.75 -14.31 -14.02
CA ASN A 258 11.74 -13.75 -15.38
C ASN A 258 11.42 -12.23 -15.44
N MET A 259 10.96 -11.65 -14.35
CA MET A 259 10.72 -10.20 -14.24
C MET A 259 11.91 -9.46 -13.63
N GLY A 260 13.05 -10.13 -13.40
CA GLY A 260 14.26 -9.49 -12.86
C GLY A 260 14.18 -9.30 -11.34
N ALA A 261 14.95 -8.33 -10.83
CA ALA A 261 15.09 -8.14 -9.39
C ALA A 261 15.05 -6.65 -9.02
N ILE A 262 14.74 -6.39 -7.75
CA ILE A 262 14.79 -5.06 -7.11
C ILE A 262 15.71 -5.15 -5.92
N SER A 263 16.51 -4.11 -5.68
CA SER A 263 17.38 -4.01 -4.51
C SER A 263 17.25 -2.63 -3.85
N CYS A 264 17.47 -2.57 -2.55
CA CYS A 264 17.61 -1.30 -1.83
C CYS A 264 18.42 -1.49 -0.55
N ARG A 265 18.92 -0.39 -0.01
CA ARG A 265 19.66 -0.37 1.25
C ARG A 265 19.11 0.72 2.18
N PHE A 266 18.85 0.37 3.43
CA PHE A 266 18.47 1.32 4.48
C PHE A 266 19.71 1.93 5.14
N VAL A 267 19.88 3.26 5.03
CA VAL A 267 21.07 4.00 5.52
C VAL A 267 20.76 4.91 6.69
#